data_c5a48ef3fb2305a52935acf606ca2e6e
#
_entry.id   c5a48ef3fb2305a52935acf606ca2e6e
#
_cell.length_a   1.000
_cell.length_b   1.000
_cell.length_c   1.000
_cell.angle_alpha   90.00
_cell.angle_beta   90.00
_cell.angle_gamma   90.00
#
_symmetry.space_group_name_H-M   'P 1'
#
loop_
_entity.id
_entity.type
_entity.pdbx_description
1 polymer ?
#
loop_
_entity_poly.entity_id
_entity_poly.type
_entity_poly.pdbx_seq_one_letter_code
_entity_poly.pdbx_strand_id
1 'polypeptide(L)'
;MNKKSRYAVAIGLLIVIAAGFAFFNSQSSITSGAACDTKGITKSNSGSEFICETNGEKIVWIDKSNTSVYAIGPTSRMVYRFVDGKMQRLNTYEVWQEKDGRAESDFDPIRVAAHKSINSLSENEKFENIKFEYIIRPGFSAEIAEAIKLQTADVAKRISPLLKKDLLIKLILVTEKDKEFIDKDLPNLVPKKDWQGALDNIAYYKTRNDFYLTGGSGGGTASFLPEKNFGYYIGHTASIATMKTYWPEIAPHEMAHVLQGVFANGFGSNYPDGHPQAKWSRHLIEGSANTVGMGMGFKQLGWYADEMDLLLRRSIENGRGENYSNFDQLFPMKNLSDAIKLMKEIETLSGRWQQDLSYSAGQFIWEFYIGKYGFDKYIELLTSLQKNSFADGIKKTIGISKDQFYQEAAPYLLSNWQRLSS
;
A
#
# COMPACT_ATOMS: atom_id res chain seq x y z
N MET A 1 -1.40 -64.51 -34.01
CA MET A 1 -1.12 -63.54 -32.93
C MET A 1 -1.87 -63.91 -31.68
N ASN A 2 -1.15 -64.13 -30.61
CA ASN A 2 -1.68 -64.64 -29.35
C ASN A 2 -2.44 -63.52 -28.60
N LYS A 3 -3.58 -63.83 -27.94
CA LYS A 3 -4.42 -62.86 -27.25
C LYS A 3 -3.62 -61.93 -26.30
N LYS A 4 -2.55 -62.43 -25.69
CA LYS A 4 -1.64 -61.67 -24.84
C LYS A 4 -0.87 -60.54 -25.61
N SER A 5 -0.55 -60.74 -26.87
CA SER A 5 0.13 -59.73 -27.72
C SER A 5 -0.79 -58.57 -28.11
N ARG A 6 -2.12 -58.81 -28.22
CA ARG A 6 -3.08 -57.72 -28.51
C ARG A 6 -3.32 -56.81 -27.33
N TYR A 7 -3.25 -57.31 -26.10
CA TYR A 7 -3.39 -56.49 -24.90
C TYR A 7 -2.14 -55.64 -24.65
N ALA A 8 -0.95 -56.14 -24.92
CA ALA A 8 0.29 -55.38 -24.77
C ALA A 8 0.37 -54.19 -25.74
N VAL A 9 -0.10 -54.36 -26.99
CA VAL A 9 -0.16 -53.30 -27.99
C VAL A 9 -1.23 -52.24 -27.63
N ALA A 10 -2.39 -52.68 -27.11
CA ALA A 10 -3.44 -51.73 -26.69
C ALA A 10 -3.05 -50.94 -25.45
N ILE A 11 -2.34 -51.51 -24.48
CA ILE A 11 -1.84 -50.82 -23.30
C ILE A 11 -0.72 -49.86 -23.67
N GLY A 12 0.18 -50.26 -24.58
CA GLY A 12 1.24 -49.39 -25.06
C GLY A 12 0.70 -48.17 -25.82
N LEU A 13 -0.35 -48.32 -26.62
CA LEU A 13 -1.00 -47.22 -27.35
C LEU A 13 -1.74 -46.25 -26.40
N LEU A 14 -2.39 -46.78 -25.35
CA LEU A 14 -3.07 -45.98 -24.32
C LEU A 14 -2.08 -45.19 -23.49
N ILE A 15 -0.91 -45.73 -23.16
CA ILE A 15 0.16 -45.01 -22.42
C ILE A 15 0.75 -43.89 -23.29
N VAL A 16 0.97 -44.12 -24.58
CA VAL A 16 1.45 -43.11 -25.51
C VAL A 16 0.42 -41.99 -25.72
N ILE A 17 -0.85 -42.32 -25.80
CA ILE A 17 -1.92 -41.31 -25.92
C ILE A 17 -2.07 -40.55 -24.59
N ALA A 18 -2.02 -41.22 -23.44
CA ALA A 18 -2.07 -40.52 -22.13
C ALA A 18 -0.85 -39.66 -21.87
N ALA A 19 0.35 -40.10 -22.25
CA ALA A 19 1.57 -39.28 -22.21
C ALA A 19 1.52 -38.12 -23.19
N GLY A 20 0.99 -38.31 -24.41
CA GLY A 20 0.76 -37.24 -25.38
C GLY A 20 -0.25 -36.21 -24.88
N PHE A 21 -1.37 -36.65 -24.27
CA PHE A 21 -2.34 -35.72 -23.64
C PHE A 21 -1.79 -35.00 -22.42
N ALA A 22 -0.97 -35.63 -21.58
CA ALA A 22 -0.29 -34.97 -20.47
C ALA A 22 0.75 -33.94 -20.95
N PHE A 23 1.45 -34.18 -22.06
CA PHE A 23 2.37 -33.24 -22.68
C PHE A 23 1.65 -32.06 -23.36
N PHE A 24 0.45 -32.28 -23.93
CA PHE A 24 -0.35 -31.19 -24.53
C PHE A 24 -1.09 -30.33 -23.50
N ASN A 25 -1.39 -30.86 -22.32
CA ASN A 25 -2.06 -30.08 -21.26
C ASN A 25 -1.10 -29.36 -20.29
N SER A 26 0.21 -29.51 -20.45
CA SER A 26 1.21 -28.77 -19.66
C SER A 26 1.72 -27.51 -20.36
N GLN A 27 1.06 -27.03 -21.40
CA GLN A 27 1.26 -25.65 -21.80
C GLN A 27 0.62 -24.76 -20.73
N SER A 28 1.36 -24.49 -19.67
CA SER A 28 1.05 -23.37 -18.78
C SER A 28 0.71 -22.19 -19.68
N SER A 29 -0.51 -21.67 -19.56
CA SER A 29 -0.95 -20.52 -20.32
C SER A 29 0.09 -19.41 -20.10
N ILE A 30 0.79 -19.00 -21.17
CA ILE A 30 1.76 -17.93 -21.09
C ILE A 30 0.95 -16.68 -20.82
N THR A 31 1.08 -16.15 -19.60
CA THR A 31 0.46 -14.90 -19.18
C THR A 31 1.56 -13.95 -18.71
N SER A 32 1.31 -12.68 -18.81
CA SER A 32 2.24 -11.68 -18.30
C SER A 32 2.46 -11.87 -16.80
N GLY A 33 3.75 -11.86 -16.39
CA GLY A 33 4.15 -12.11 -14.99
C GLY A 33 4.35 -13.58 -14.63
N ALA A 34 3.90 -14.55 -15.45
CA ALA A 34 4.19 -15.96 -15.22
C ALA A 34 5.71 -16.25 -15.39
N ALA A 35 6.24 -17.13 -14.54
CA ALA A 35 7.65 -17.52 -14.58
C ALA A 35 8.02 -18.13 -15.95
N CYS A 36 9.22 -17.85 -16.43
CA CYS A 36 9.81 -18.45 -17.62
C CYS A 36 11.25 -18.91 -17.32
N ASP A 37 11.78 -19.79 -18.17
CA ASP A 37 13.02 -20.50 -17.84
C ASP A 37 14.27 -19.93 -18.55
N THR A 38 14.08 -19.21 -19.65
CA THR A 38 15.21 -18.74 -20.48
C THR A 38 14.99 -17.31 -20.96
N LYS A 39 15.83 -16.42 -20.50
CA LYS A 39 15.81 -15.00 -20.87
C LYS A 39 15.99 -14.81 -22.37
N GLY A 40 15.22 -13.89 -22.96
CA GLY A 40 15.29 -13.52 -24.38
C GLY A 40 14.45 -14.39 -25.31
N ILE A 41 13.88 -15.51 -24.85
CA ILE A 41 12.96 -16.31 -25.67
C ILE A 41 11.65 -15.57 -25.88
N THR A 42 11.14 -15.61 -27.10
CA THR A 42 9.81 -15.08 -27.44
C THR A 42 8.84 -16.23 -27.71
N LYS A 43 7.61 -16.09 -27.24
CA LYS A 43 6.50 -17.03 -27.51
C LYS A 43 5.22 -16.26 -27.77
N SER A 44 4.32 -16.85 -28.57
CA SER A 44 3.00 -16.30 -28.81
C SER A 44 1.94 -17.10 -28.09
N ASN A 45 0.96 -16.41 -27.49
CA ASN A 45 -0.22 -17.00 -26.87
C ASN A 45 -1.42 -16.09 -27.08
N SER A 46 -2.54 -16.66 -27.54
CA SER A 46 -3.83 -15.94 -27.71
C SER A 46 -3.72 -14.63 -28.52
N GLY A 47 -2.81 -14.59 -29.52
CA GLY A 47 -2.63 -13.40 -30.37
C GLY A 47 -1.66 -12.35 -29.83
N SER A 48 -1.17 -12.50 -28.61
CA SER A 48 -0.12 -11.68 -28.01
C SER A 48 1.25 -12.35 -28.15
N GLU A 49 2.30 -11.56 -28.34
CA GLU A 49 3.68 -11.99 -28.32
C GLU A 49 4.32 -11.66 -26.97
N PHE A 50 4.91 -12.67 -26.33
CA PHE A 50 5.55 -12.56 -25.03
C PHE A 50 7.07 -12.74 -25.16
N ILE A 51 7.84 -11.98 -24.39
CA ILE A 51 9.28 -12.18 -24.21
C ILE A 51 9.56 -12.60 -22.77
N CYS A 52 10.46 -13.57 -22.59
CA CYS A 52 10.98 -13.95 -21.27
C CYS A 52 12.10 -12.98 -20.90
N GLU A 53 11.90 -12.16 -19.90
CA GLU A 53 12.87 -11.14 -19.49
C GLU A 53 12.94 -11.01 -17.97
N THR A 54 14.07 -10.48 -17.49
CA THR A 54 14.31 -10.27 -16.07
C THR A 54 13.36 -9.21 -15.54
N ASN A 55 12.65 -9.58 -14.51
CA ASN A 55 11.75 -8.75 -13.76
C ASN A 55 12.32 -8.62 -12.33
N GLY A 56 13.34 -7.78 -12.15
CA GLY A 56 14.03 -7.63 -10.87
C GLY A 56 14.78 -8.89 -10.45
N GLU A 57 14.12 -9.80 -9.74
CA GLU A 57 14.74 -11.02 -9.20
C GLU A 57 14.33 -12.29 -9.94
N LYS A 58 13.29 -12.25 -10.75
CA LYS A 58 12.74 -13.42 -11.46
C LYS A 58 12.77 -13.20 -12.96
N ILE A 59 12.78 -14.30 -13.70
CA ILE A 59 12.57 -14.29 -15.14
C ILE A 59 11.09 -14.60 -15.39
N VAL A 60 10.39 -13.70 -16.09
CA VAL A 60 8.94 -13.80 -16.33
C VAL A 60 8.58 -13.48 -17.77
N TRP A 61 7.42 -13.97 -18.20
CA TRP A 61 6.84 -13.61 -19.49
C TRP A 61 6.29 -12.18 -19.46
N ILE A 62 6.65 -11.38 -20.44
CA ILE A 62 6.21 -10.00 -20.64
C ILE A 62 5.55 -9.88 -21.99
N ASP A 63 4.31 -9.41 -22.01
CA ASP A 63 3.58 -9.15 -23.25
C ASP A 63 4.23 -7.98 -24.02
N LYS A 64 4.70 -8.20 -25.23
CA LYS A 64 5.39 -7.20 -26.05
C LYS A 64 4.44 -6.13 -26.60
N SER A 65 3.17 -6.45 -26.75
CA SER A 65 2.14 -5.50 -27.19
C SER A 65 1.65 -4.61 -26.05
N ASN A 66 1.85 -5.08 -24.82
CA ASN A 66 1.36 -4.38 -23.65
C ASN A 66 2.41 -3.39 -23.16
N THR A 67 2.19 -2.11 -23.46
CA THR A 67 2.96 -0.99 -22.89
C THR A 67 2.65 -0.80 -21.41
N SER A 68 1.83 -1.69 -20.80
CA SER A 68 1.47 -1.59 -19.41
C SER A 68 2.67 -1.85 -18.50
N VAL A 69 2.61 -1.15 -17.40
CA VAL A 69 3.58 -1.19 -16.34
C VAL A 69 3.39 -2.45 -15.52
N TYR A 70 4.47 -3.17 -15.27
CA TYR A 70 4.45 -4.32 -14.40
C TYR A 70 4.97 -3.94 -13.02
N ALA A 71 4.11 -4.05 -12.00
CA ALA A 71 4.57 -4.10 -10.62
C ALA A 71 5.21 -5.46 -10.36
N ILE A 72 6.44 -5.45 -9.88
CA ILE A 72 7.23 -6.66 -9.71
C ILE A 72 7.12 -7.19 -8.30
N GLY A 73 6.51 -8.33 -8.16
CA GLY A 73 6.53 -9.17 -6.97
C GLY A 73 6.00 -8.53 -5.69
N PRO A 74 5.73 -9.33 -4.65
CA PRO A 74 5.17 -8.81 -3.40
C PRO A 74 6.14 -7.93 -2.60
N THR A 75 7.42 -7.92 -2.95
CA THR A 75 8.46 -7.24 -2.19
C THR A 75 9.22 -6.17 -2.97
N SER A 76 9.05 -6.06 -4.29
CA SER A 76 9.77 -5.07 -5.09
C SER A 76 8.82 -4.38 -6.07
N ARG A 77 8.66 -3.08 -5.89
CA ARG A 77 7.78 -2.21 -6.68
C ARG A 77 8.54 -1.44 -7.73
N MET A 78 9.48 -2.09 -8.40
CA MET A 78 10.09 -1.50 -9.57
C MET A 78 9.13 -1.58 -10.73
N VAL A 79 8.98 -0.48 -11.41
CA VAL A 79 8.16 -0.41 -12.61
C VAL A 79 9.07 -0.52 -13.81
N TYR A 80 8.77 -1.48 -14.67
CA TYR A 80 9.47 -1.66 -15.94
C TYR A 80 8.46 -1.58 -17.06
N ARG A 81 8.89 -1.00 -18.15
CA ARG A 81 8.15 -0.97 -19.41
C ARG A 81 9.04 -1.53 -20.51
N PHE A 82 8.42 -2.25 -21.42
CA PHE A 82 9.09 -2.70 -22.63
C PHE A 82 9.03 -1.57 -23.66
N VAL A 83 10.19 -0.95 -23.92
CA VAL A 83 10.33 0.16 -24.87
C VAL A 83 11.36 -0.25 -25.90
N ASP A 84 11.01 -0.15 -27.19
CA ASP A 84 11.91 -0.47 -28.33
C ASP A 84 12.62 -1.83 -28.21
N GLY A 85 11.90 -2.84 -27.77
CA GLY A 85 12.43 -4.19 -27.61
C GLY A 85 13.32 -4.42 -26.38
N LYS A 86 13.40 -3.47 -25.46
CA LYS A 86 14.21 -3.56 -24.24
C LYS A 86 13.40 -3.22 -23.00
N MET A 87 13.67 -3.94 -21.90
CA MET A 87 13.13 -3.59 -20.60
C MET A 87 13.84 -2.34 -20.07
N GLN A 88 13.07 -1.30 -19.84
CA GLN A 88 13.55 -0.08 -19.20
C GLN A 88 12.90 0.07 -17.82
N ARG A 89 13.72 0.36 -16.82
CA ARG A 89 13.22 0.81 -15.53
C ARG A 89 12.73 2.24 -15.69
N LEU A 90 11.49 2.46 -15.29
CA LEU A 90 10.87 3.77 -15.34
C LEU A 90 10.90 4.46 -13.98
N ASN A 91 10.84 5.78 -14.00
CA ASN A 91 10.47 6.54 -12.83
C ASN A 91 9.03 6.18 -12.47
N THR A 92 8.86 5.54 -11.33
CA THR A 92 7.56 5.05 -10.88
C THR A 92 6.54 6.17 -10.74
N TYR A 93 6.95 7.33 -10.26
CA TYR A 93 6.03 8.47 -10.11
C TYR A 93 5.43 8.93 -11.44
N GLU A 94 6.23 9.03 -12.50
CA GLU A 94 5.73 9.42 -13.83
C GLU A 94 4.73 8.43 -14.37
N VAL A 95 4.98 7.14 -14.20
CA VAL A 95 4.10 6.07 -14.67
C VAL A 95 2.73 6.13 -14.00
N TRP A 96 2.65 6.42 -12.71
CA TRP A 96 1.37 6.53 -12.02
C TRP A 96 0.53 7.75 -12.41
N GLN A 97 1.11 8.69 -13.14
CA GLN A 97 0.37 9.77 -13.77
C GLN A 97 -0.25 9.37 -15.12
N GLU A 98 0.19 8.25 -15.71
CA GLU A 98 -0.32 7.77 -16.98
C GLU A 98 -1.74 7.19 -16.85
N LYS A 99 -2.50 7.30 -17.94
CA LYS A 99 -3.84 6.74 -17.99
C LYS A 99 -3.79 5.21 -17.91
N ASP A 100 -4.49 4.65 -16.95
CA ASP A 100 -4.55 3.21 -16.69
C ASP A 100 -5.29 2.43 -17.82
N GLY A 101 -6.31 3.02 -18.41
CA GLY A 101 -7.06 2.41 -19.51
C GLY A 101 -8.18 1.47 -19.10
N ARG A 102 -8.26 1.04 -17.84
CA ARG A 102 -9.37 0.22 -17.31
C ARG A 102 -10.63 1.06 -17.12
N ALA A 103 -11.80 0.47 -17.36
CA ALA A 103 -13.08 1.13 -17.15
C ALA A 103 -13.49 1.07 -15.67
N GLU A 104 -14.29 2.05 -15.23
CA GLU A 104 -14.82 2.03 -13.85
C GLU A 104 -15.65 0.79 -13.55
N SER A 105 -16.32 0.22 -14.57
CA SER A 105 -17.07 -1.04 -14.45
C SER A 105 -16.22 -2.26 -14.08
N ASP A 106 -14.91 -2.18 -14.22
CA ASP A 106 -13.99 -3.26 -13.89
C ASP A 106 -13.69 -3.33 -12.38
N PHE A 107 -14.17 -2.35 -11.62
CA PHE A 107 -13.91 -2.22 -10.19
C PHE A 107 -15.18 -2.29 -9.35
N ASP A 108 -15.03 -2.66 -8.08
CA ASP A 108 -16.13 -2.62 -7.11
C ASP A 108 -16.72 -1.21 -6.99
N PRO A 109 -18.07 -1.05 -7.02
CA PRO A 109 -18.71 0.25 -6.91
C PRO A 109 -18.32 1.08 -5.67
N ILE A 110 -18.06 0.43 -4.54
CA ILE A 110 -17.58 1.10 -3.31
C ILE A 110 -16.20 1.72 -3.55
N ARG A 111 -15.28 0.97 -4.18
CA ARG A 111 -13.94 1.46 -4.55
C ARG A 111 -14.02 2.65 -5.48
N VAL A 112 -14.83 2.56 -6.52
CA VAL A 112 -15.06 3.66 -7.47
C VAL A 112 -15.58 4.90 -6.74
N ALA A 113 -16.58 4.72 -5.88
CA ALA A 113 -17.17 5.80 -5.11
C ALA A 113 -16.17 6.44 -4.13
N ALA A 114 -15.37 5.62 -3.43
CA ALA A 114 -14.33 6.11 -2.52
C ALA A 114 -13.28 6.95 -3.26
N HIS A 115 -12.71 6.41 -4.33
CA HIS A 115 -11.72 7.10 -5.14
C HIS A 115 -12.27 8.40 -5.73
N LYS A 116 -13.48 8.38 -6.28
CA LYS A 116 -14.18 9.60 -6.78
C LYS A 116 -14.41 10.62 -5.68
N SER A 117 -14.87 10.19 -4.51
CA SER A 117 -15.14 11.08 -3.38
C SER A 117 -13.88 11.80 -2.90
N ILE A 118 -12.75 11.11 -2.82
CA ILE A 118 -11.46 11.70 -2.48
C ILE A 118 -10.98 12.64 -3.61
N ASN A 119 -11.15 12.24 -4.87
CA ASN A 119 -10.69 13.00 -6.03
C ASN A 119 -11.66 14.10 -6.49
N SER A 120 -12.86 14.17 -5.91
CA SER A 120 -13.80 15.30 -6.14
C SER A 120 -13.40 16.57 -5.41
N LEU A 121 -12.41 16.50 -4.53
CA LEU A 121 -11.84 17.69 -3.90
C LEU A 121 -11.28 18.62 -4.97
N SER A 122 -11.64 19.90 -4.87
CA SER A 122 -11.04 20.90 -5.74
C SER A 122 -9.53 20.95 -5.52
N GLU A 123 -8.78 20.92 -6.60
CA GLU A 123 -7.32 21.10 -6.52
C GLU A 123 -7.01 22.61 -6.48
N ASN A 124 -6.18 23.01 -5.52
CA ASN A 124 -5.57 24.32 -5.51
C ASN A 124 -4.13 24.18 -6.02
N GLU A 125 -3.92 24.44 -7.30
CA GLU A 125 -2.61 24.26 -7.95
C GLU A 125 -1.48 25.08 -7.28
N LYS A 126 -1.81 26.21 -6.68
CA LYS A 126 -0.84 27.05 -6.00
C LYS A 126 -0.62 26.67 -4.55
N PHE A 127 -1.62 26.03 -3.90
CA PHE A 127 -1.64 25.66 -2.47
C PHE A 127 -0.89 26.65 -1.57
N GLU A 128 -1.07 27.97 -1.78
CA GLU A 128 -0.32 29.07 -1.14
C GLU A 128 -0.39 29.05 0.39
N ASN A 129 -1.47 28.44 0.95
CA ASN A 129 -1.65 28.23 2.39
C ASN A 129 -0.89 27.01 2.95
N ILE A 130 -0.13 26.27 2.12
CA ILE A 130 0.75 25.19 2.56
C ILE A 130 2.18 25.54 2.17
N LYS A 131 3.06 25.62 3.16
CA LYS A 131 4.48 25.86 2.94
C LYS A 131 5.27 24.61 3.31
N PHE A 132 6.21 24.22 2.43
CA PHE A 132 7.14 23.13 2.71
C PHE A 132 8.51 23.70 3.13
N GLU A 133 9.04 23.15 4.21
CA GLU A 133 10.44 23.27 4.60
C GLU A 133 11.13 21.94 4.34
N TYR A 134 12.03 21.89 3.35
CA TYR A 134 12.71 20.66 2.95
C TYR A 134 14.07 20.54 3.65
N ILE A 135 14.25 19.47 4.43
CA ILE A 135 15.51 19.13 5.12
C ILE A 135 15.96 17.79 4.59
N ILE A 136 16.69 17.80 3.48
CA ILE A 136 17.14 16.58 2.79
C ILE A 136 18.62 16.38 3.07
N ARG A 137 18.96 15.26 3.71
CA ARG A 137 20.35 14.96 4.06
C ARG A 137 21.15 14.54 2.82
N PRO A 138 22.44 14.91 2.74
CA PRO A 138 23.29 14.70 1.55
C PRO A 138 23.40 13.23 1.11
N GLY A 139 23.19 12.29 2.02
CA GLY A 139 23.20 10.86 1.73
C GLY A 139 21.90 10.33 1.14
N PHE A 140 20.80 11.08 1.11
CA PHE A 140 19.51 10.64 0.57
C PHE A 140 19.50 10.70 -0.96
N SER A 141 18.86 9.72 -1.62
CA SER A 141 18.75 9.70 -3.09
C SER A 141 18.01 10.92 -3.62
N ALA A 142 18.66 11.68 -4.51
CA ALA A 142 18.05 12.85 -5.13
C ALA A 142 16.79 12.48 -5.95
N GLU A 143 16.82 11.33 -6.68
CA GLU A 143 15.68 10.83 -7.46
C GLU A 143 14.48 10.53 -6.55
N ILE A 144 14.72 9.83 -5.44
CA ILE A 144 13.66 9.49 -4.49
C ILE A 144 13.16 10.72 -3.74
N ALA A 145 14.06 11.62 -3.36
CA ALA A 145 13.68 12.87 -2.71
C ALA A 145 12.77 13.71 -3.62
N GLU A 146 13.06 13.76 -4.91
CA GLU A 146 12.24 14.48 -5.87
C GLU A 146 10.87 13.82 -6.05
N ALA A 147 10.81 12.49 -6.15
CA ALA A 147 9.54 11.78 -6.20
C ALA A 147 8.68 12.05 -4.95
N ILE A 148 9.28 12.06 -3.75
CA ILE A 148 8.58 12.39 -2.50
C ILE A 148 8.05 13.82 -2.52
N LYS A 149 8.86 14.80 -2.97
CA LYS A 149 8.42 16.19 -3.08
C LYS A 149 7.22 16.34 -4.02
N LEU A 150 7.28 15.72 -5.19
CA LEU A 150 6.19 15.78 -6.17
C LEU A 150 4.91 15.17 -5.61
N GLN A 151 4.99 13.99 -4.99
CA GLN A 151 3.83 13.34 -4.37
C GLN A 151 3.26 14.12 -3.19
N THR A 152 4.10 14.67 -2.33
CA THR A 152 3.63 15.50 -1.20
C THR A 152 2.99 16.80 -1.69
N ALA A 153 3.50 17.39 -2.78
CA ALA A 153 2.89 18.56 -3.41
C ALA A 153 1.52 18.22 -4.02
N ASP A 154 1.37 17.09 -4.69
CA ASP A 154 0.08 16.66 -5.26
C ASP A 154 -0.98 16.42 -4.17
N VAL A 155 -0.60 15.83 -3.06
CA VAL A 155 -1.50 15.71 -1.90
C VAL A 155 -1.82 17.09 -1.30
N ALA A 156 -0.83 17.99 -1.20
CA ALA A 156 -1.02 19.34 -0.68
C ALA A 156 -2.02 20.15 -1.50
N LYS A 157 -2.04 20.03 -2.83
CA LYS A 157 -3.04 20.67 -3.71
C LYS A 157 -4.48 20.34 -3.30
N ARG A 158 -4.72 19.12 -2.86
CA ARG A 158 -6.04 18.63 -2.44
C ARG A 158 -6.37 18.92 -0.99
N ILE A 159 -5.37 18.94 -0.12
CA ILE A 159 -5.55 19.30 1.29
C ILE A 159 -5.78 20.81 1.45
N SER A 160 -5.11 21.63 0.66
CA SER A 160 -5.12 23.09 0.76
C SER A 160 -6.53 23.69 0.83
N PRO A 161 -7.51 23.31 -0.02
CA PRO A 161 -8.88 23.86 0.05
C PRO A 161 -9.62 23.50 1.35
N LEU A 162 -9.20 22.45 2.04
CA LEU A 162 -9.82 22.01 3.29
C LEU A 162 -9.33 22.79 4.50
N LEU A 163 -8.19 23.47 4.39
CA LEU A 163 -7.55 24.16 5.48
C LEU A 163 -8.16 25.54 5.73
N LYS A 164 -8.39 25.84 7.01
CA LYS A 164 -8.86 27.18 7.44
C LYS A 164 -7.72 28.13 7.80
N LYS A 165 -6.48 27.64 7.88
CA LYS A 165 -5.28 28.38 8.29
C LYS A 165 -4.09 27.91 7.48
N ASP A 166 -3.09 28.74 7.38
CA ASP A 166 -1.80 28.38 6.81
C ASP A 166 -1.20 27.19 7.56
N LEU A 167 -0.58 26.28 6.83
CA LEU A 167 0.09 25.09 7.35
C LEU A 167 1.54 25.08 6.90
N LEU A 168 2.48 24.99 7.84
CA LEU A 168 3.85 24.65 7.54
C LEU A 168 4.04 23.14 7.62
N ILE A 169 4.69 22.53 6.62
CA ILE A 169 5.05 21.10 6.64
C ILE A 169 6.57 20.99 6.53
N LYS A 170 7.19 20.37 7.54
CA LYS A 170 8.62 20.02 7.50
C LYS A 170 8.79 18.63 6.92
N LEU A 171 9.41 18.55 5.75
CA LEU A 171 9.74 17.29 5.09
C LEU A 171 11.22 16.99 5.31
N ILE A 172 11.49 15.99 6.15
CA ILE A 172 12.83 15.66 6.64
C ILE A 172 13.20 14.27 6.11
N LEU A 173 14.23 14.20 5.27
CA LEU A 173 14.68 12.94 4.66
C LEU A 173 16.07 12.58 5.17
N VAL A 174 16.18 11.43 5.83
CA VAL A 174 17.37 10.94 6.52
C VAL A 174 17.75 9.51 6.13
N THR A 175 19.03 9.17 6.36
CA THR A 175 19.56 7.82 6.17
C THR A 175 20.19 7.32 7.46
N GLU A 176 20.58 6.05 7.50
CA GLU A 176 21.33 5.48 8.61
C GLU A 176 22.70 6.16 8.87
N LYS A 177 23.18 6.95 7.91
CA LYS A 177 24.45 7.70 8.04
C LYS A 177 24.27 9.03 8.76
N ASP A 178 23.05 9.49 8.92
CA ASP A 178 22.71 10.80 9.51
C ASP A 178 22.55 10.74 11.03
N LYS A 179 23.19 9.78 11.70
CA LYS A 179 23.03 9.57 13.15
C LYS A 179 23.30 10.85 13.97
N GLU A 180 24.32 11.61 13.62
CA GLU A 180 24.65 12.84 14.34
C GLU A 180 23.53 13.89 14.22
N PHE A 181 23.01 14.10 13.02
CA PHE A 181 21.85 14.97 12.79
C PHE A 181 20.63 14.50 13.58
N ILE A 182 20.34 13.19 13.53
CA ILE A 182 19.21 12.60 14.22
C ILE A 182 19.31 12.79 15.73
N ASP A 183 20.51 12.62 16.30
CA ASP A 183 20.72 12.72 17.75
C ASP A 183 20.74 14.17 18.25
N LYS A 184 21.25 15.12 17.47
CA LYS A 184 21.52 16.49 17.93
C LYS A 184 20.55 17.53 17.37
N ASP A 185 20.25 17.45 16.07
CA ASP A 185 19.52 18.53 15.37
C ASP A 185 18.03 18.22 15.25
N LEU A 186 17.66 16.96 14.95
CA LEU A 186 16.27 16.55 14.75
C LEU A 186 15.39 16.83 15.99
N PRO A 187 15.84 16.64 17.25
CA PRO A 187 15.04 16.99 18.44
C PRO A 187 14.66 18.47 18.54
N ASN A 188 15.42 19.36 17.90
CA ASN A 188 15.10 20.77 17.86
C ASN A 188 14.05 21.12 16.80
N LEU A 189 13.86 20.25 15.81
CA LEU A 189 12.91 20.42 14.71
C LEU A 189 11.56 19.82 15.05
N VAL A 190 11.57 18.61 15.58
CA VAL A 190 10.36 17.83 15.95
C VAL A 190 10.56 17.14 17.29
N PRO A 191 9.49 16.92 18.08
CA PRO A 191 9.59 16.27 19.39
C PRO A 191 10.17 14.86 19.29
N LYS A 192 11.11 14.52 20.19
CA LYS A 192 11.81 13.23 20.19
C LYS A 192 10.87 12.03 20.24
N LYS A 193 9.80 12.12 21.01
CA LYS A 193 8.78 11.07 21.12
C LYS A 193 8.15 10.67 19.79
N ASP A 194 8.13 11.58 18.82
CA ASP A 194 7.41 11.40 17.56
C ASP A 194 8.27 10.70 16.48
N TRP A 195 9.60 10.60 16.68
CA TRP A 195 10.50 10.01 15.71
C TRP A 195 11.43 8.90 16.28
N GLN A 196 11.35 8.61 17.57
CA GLN A 196 12.15 7.54 18.17
C GLN A 196 11.90 6.20 17.47
N GLY A 197 10.65 5.92 17.08
CA GLY A 197 10.31 4.72 16.32
C GLY A 197 11.00 4.66 14.95
N ALA A 198 11.19 5.79 14.27
CA ALA A 198 11.94 5.83 13.00
C ALA A 198 13.41 5.46 13.21
N LEU A 199 14.02 5.90 14.31
CA LEU A 199 15.39 5.51 14.67
C LEU A 199 15.50 4.05 15.03
N ASP A 200 14.55 3.55 15.80
CA ASP A 200 14.51 2.13 16.16
C ASP A 200 14.35 1.25 14.91
N ASN A 201 13.58 1.70 13.94
CA ASN A 201 13.47 1.05 12.65
C ASN A 201 14.80 1.08 11.88
N ILE A 202 15.50 2.20 11.80
CA ILE A 202 16.82 2.26 11.16
C ILE A 202 17.81 1.32 11.85
N ALA A 203 17.83 1.29 13.18
CA ALA A 203 18.68 0.38 13.94
C ALA A 203 18.30 -1.09 13.71
N TYR A 204 17.00 -1.39 13.69
CA TYR A 204 16.49 -2.72 13.43
C TYR A 204 16.88 -3.23 12.04
N TYR A 205 16.75 -2.40 11.03
CA TYR A 205 17.13 -2.76 9.65
C TYR A 205 18.63 -2.96 9.47
N LYS A 206 19.46 -2.24 10.21
CA LYS A 206 20.91 -2.49 10.23
C LYS A 206 21.31 -3.87 10.76
N THR A 207 20.53 -4.42 11.65
CA THR A 207 20.83 -5.72 12.28
C THR A 207 20.32 -6.92 11.48
N ARG A 208 19.45 -6.70 10.48
CA ARG A 208 18.90 -7.76 9.62
C ARG A 208 19.54 -7.74 8.24
N ASN A 209 20.48 -8.66 7.99
CA ASN A 209 21.11 -8.83 6.67
C ASN A 209 20.13 -9.13 5.54
N ASP A 210 19.04 -9.85 5.82
CA ASP A 210 17.97 -10.20 4.88
C ASP A 210 17.24 -8.96 4.32
N PHE A 211 17.15 -7.91 5.09
CA PHE A 211 16.52 -6.66 4.67
C PHE A 211 17.29 -5.96 3.55
N TYR A 212 18.60 -6.00 3.58
CA TYR A 212 19.45 -5.44 2.52
C TYR A 212 19.41 -6.26 1.23
N LEU A 213 19.07 -7.55 1.32
CA LEU A 213 18.97 -8.45 0.17
C LEU A 213 17.65 -8.26 -0.61
N THR A 214 16.59 -7.84 0.04
CA THR A 214 15.25 -7.69 -0.56
C THR A 214 14.98 -6.33 -1.19
N GLY A 215 15.94 -5.42 -1.20
CA GLY A 215 15.82 -4.19 -1.96
C GLY A 215 15.48 -2.93 -1.18
N GLY A 216 15.70 -2.94 0.11
CA GLY A 216 15.55 -1.78 0.98
C GLY A 216 14.10 -1.34 1.15
N SER A 217 13.67 -1.11 2.36
CA SER A 217 12.45 -0.37 2.59
C SER A 217 12.80 1.03 3.02
N GLY A 218 12.05 1.97 2.51
CA GLY A 218 11.88 3.24 3.15
C GLY A 218 10.74 3.13 4.14
N GLY A 219 10.69 4.01 5.07
CA GLY A 219 9.59 4.19 5.99
C GLY A 219 9.37 5.66 6.22
N GLY A 220 8.29 5.97 6.86
CA GLY A 220 7.95 7.33 7.23
C GLY A 220 7.38 7.38 8.64
N THR A 221 7.33 8.58 9.15
CA THR A 221 6.49 8.94 10.28
C THR A 221 6.08 10.39 10.11
N ALA A 222 4.80 10.65 10.31
CA ALA A 222 4.27 11.98 10.18
C ALA A 222 3.26 12.30 11.28
N SER A 223 3.13 13.58 11.58
CA SER A 223 2.14 14.07 12.52
C SER A 223 1.95 15.57 12.35
N PHE A 224 1.05 16.12 13.15
CA PHE A 224 0.80 17.54 13.28
C PHE A 224 0.94 17.98 14.73
N LEU A 225 1.62 19.10 14.95
CA LEU A 225 1.84 19.69 16.27
C LEU A 225 0.96 20.93 16.43
N PRO A 226 -0.18 20.83 17.11
CA PRO A 226 -1.16 21.91 17.21
C PRO A 226 -0.61 23.16 17.88
N GLU A 227 0.21 22.99 18.91
CA GLU A 227 0.82 24.08 19.69
C GLU A 227 1.79 24.94 18.88
N LYS A 228 2.36 24.34 17.81
CA LYS A 228 3.30 25.00 16.90
C LYS A 228 2.70 25.29 15.52
N ASN A 229 1.50 24.78 15.27
CA ASN A 229 0.78 24.85 14.01
C ASN A 229 1.63 24.42 12.80
N PHE A 230 2.35 23.29 12.92
CA PHE A 230 3.02 22.69 11.80
C PHE A 230 2.88 21.17 11.75
N GLY A 231 2.82 20.64 10.52
CA GLY A 231 2.98 19.22 10.25
C GLY A 231 4.43 18.86 9.97
N TYR A 232 4.77 17.59 10.14
CA TYR A 232 6.05 17.07 9.68
C TYR A 232 5.89 15.70 9.07
N TYR A 233 6.79 15.38 8.15
CA TYR A 233 7.00 14.06 7.61
C TYR A 233 8.51 13.75 7.66
N ILE A 234 8.89 12.72 8.39
CA ILE A 234 10.25 12.20 8.44
C ILE A 234 10.29 10.94 7.60
N GLY A 235 10.90 11.04 6.41
CA GLY A 235 11.20 9.90 5.56
C GLY A 235 12.58 9.34 5.89
N HIS A 236 12.68 8.04 6.06
CA HIS A 236 13.96 7.39 6.35
C HIS A 236 14.19 6.18 5.46
N THR A 237 15.44 5.86 5.22
CA THR A 237 15.86 4.66 4.51
C THR A 237 17.06 4.02 5.21
N ALA A 238 17.05 2.70 5.26
CA ALA A 238 18.14 1.94 5.87
C ALA A 238 19.45 2.03 5.09
N SER A 239 19.39 2.14 3.75
CA SER A 239 20.55 2.38 2.91
C SER A 239 20.12 2.76 1.49
N ILE A 240 20.66 3.87 1.00
CA ILE A 240 20.41 4.31 -0.39
C ILE A 240 21.10 3.40 -1.39
N ALA A 241 22.28 2.87 -1.05
CA ALA A 241 23.00 1.97 -1.94
C ALA A 241 22.23 0.66 -2.19
N THR A 242 21.37 0.26 -1.25
CA THR A 242 20.52 -0.93 -1.34
C THR A 242 19.07 -0.62 -1.67
N MET A 243 18.68 0.66 -1.65
CA MET A 243 17.32 1.05 -2.00
C MET A 243 17.10 0.90 -3.51
N LYS A 244 16.65 -0.28 -3.90
CA LYS A 244 16.37 -0.62 -5.31
C LYS A 244 14.99 -0.19 -5.75
N THR A 245 14.12 0.14 -4.79
CA THR A 245 12.71 0.46 -5.04
C THR A 245 12.27 1.64 -4.20
N TYR A 246 11.45 2.49 -4.77
CA TYR A 246 10.68 3.49 -4.06
C TYR A 246 9.27 2.96 -3.82
N TRP A 247 8.77 3.13 -2.61
CA TRP A 247 7.40 2.72 -2.26
C TRP A 247 6.48 3.93 -2.38
N PRO A 248 5.62 3.96 -3.40
CA PRO A 248 4.84 5.14 -3.76
C PRO A 248 3.78 5.51 -2.74
N GLU A 249 3.33 4.55 -1.96
CA GLU A 249 2.30 4.77 -0.95
C GLU A 249 2.80 5.52 0.28
N ILE A 250 4.12 5.51 0.55
CA ILE A 250 4.65 6.06 1.80
C ILE A 250 4.39 7.56 1.90
N ALA A 251 4.79 8.35 0.91
CA ALA A 251 4.65 9.79 1.00
C ALA A 251 3.18 10.27 1.07
N PRO A 252 2.25 9.76 0.24
CA PRO A 252 0.84 10.07 0.39
C PRO A 252 0.23 9.59 1.71
N HIS A 253 0.62 8.42 2.19
CA HIS A 253 0.20 7.88 3.48
C HIS A 253 0.61 8.82 4.63
N GLU A 254 1.88 9.23 4.67
CA GLU A 254 2.37 10.14 5.69
C GLU A 254 1.70 11.53 5.61
N MET A 255 1.43 12.01 4.42
CA MET A 255 0.66 13.26 4.26
C MET A 255 -0.78 13.11 4.76
N ALA A 256 -1.39 11.93 4.65
CA ALA A 256 -2.70 11.69 5.24
C ALA A 256 -2.65 11.73 6.78
N HIS A 257 -1.55 11.33 7.43
CA HIS A 257 -1.37 11.53 8.87
C HIS A 257 -1.30 13.02 9.25
N VAL A 258 -0.64 13.84 8.44
CA VAL A 258 -0.66 15.30 8.64
C VAL A 258 -2.09 15.83 8.57
N LEU A 259 -2.88 15.40 7.58
CA LEU A 259 -4.30 15.75 7.43
C LEU A 259 -5.11 15.31 8.65
N GLN A 260 -4.97 14.07 9.08
CA GLN A 260 -5.60 13.55 10.29
C GLN A 260 -5.29 14.43 11.49
N GLY A 261 -4.00 14.77 11.68
CA GLY A 261 -3.54 15.61 12.77
C GLY A 261 -4.12 17.02 12.75
N VAL A 262 -4.26 17.62 11.58
CA VAL A 262 -4.86 18.95 11.41
C VAL A 262 -6.32 18.93 11.85
N PHE A 263 -7.13 17.98 11.36
CA PHE A 263 -8.56 17.93 11.64
C PHE A 263 -8.87 17.43 13.05
N ALA A 264 -8.07 16.51 13.57
CA ALA A 264 -8.26 15.96 14.90
C ALA A 264 -7.49 16.72 16.00
N ASN A 265 -6.83 17.82 15.66
CA ASN A 265 -6.08 18.70 16.57
C ASN A 265 -4.94 17.97 17.30
N GLY A 266 -4.01 17.46 16.53
CA GLY A 266 -2.80 16.82 17.05
C GLY A 266 -2.84 15.31 17.07
N PHE A 267 -3.68 14.70 16.28
CA PHE A 267 -3.70 13.26 16.05
C PHE A 267 -2.45 12.84 15.26
N GLY A 268 -1.85 11.75 15.65
CA GLY A 268 -0.73 11.14 14.97
C GLY A 268 -0.51 9.71 15.46
N SER A 269 0.23 8.93 14.71
CA SER A 269 0.45 7.50 14.95
C SER A 269 1.18 7.15 16.26
N ASN A 270 1.73 8.14 16.97
CA ASN A 270 2.67 7.91 18.07
C ASN A 270 2.28 8.60 19.39
N TYR A 271 1.00 8.51 19.78
CA TYR A 271 0.63 8.98 21.10
C TYR A 271 1.06 7.98 22.18
N PRO A 272 1.70 8.46 23.26
CA PRO A 272 2.07 7.60 24.36
C PRO A 272 0.85 6.97 25.04
N ASP A 273 1.04 5.81 25.64
CA ASP A 273 0.02 5.16 26.45
C ASP A 273 -0.58 6.13 27.46
N GLY A 274 -1.91 6.16 27.51
CA GLY A 274 -2.65 7.08 28.38
C GLY A 274 -3.11 8.38 27.70
N HIS A 275 -2.66 8.71 26.48
CA HIS A 275 -3.23 9.83 25.76
C HIS A 275 -4.67 9.51 25.32
N PRO A 276 -5.64 10.46 25.40
CA PRO A 276 -7.02 10.20 24.99
C PRO A 276 -7.13 9.65 23.56
N GLN A 277 -6.23 10.02 22.69
CA GLN A 277 -6.16 9.60 21.29
C GLN A 277 -5.50 8.21 21.11
N ALA A 278 -4.71 7.72 22.07
CA ALA A 278 -4.23 6.33 22.06
C ALA A 278 -5.39 5.30 22.18
N LYS A 279 -6.57 5.76 22.51
CA LYS A 279 -7.81 4.95 22.53
C LYS A 279 -8.52 4.86 21.18
N TRP A 280 -7.98 5.51 20.15
CA TRP A 280 -8.57 5.44 18.83
C TRP A 280 -8.17 4.16 18.11
N SER A 281 -9.09 3.67 17.29
CA SER A 281 -8.84 2.48 16.52
C SER A 281 -7.59 2.59 15.67
N ARG A 282 -6.70 1.60 15.77
CA ARG A 282 -5.46 1.58 14.98
C ARG A 282 -5.76 1.54 13.49
N HIS A 283 -6.77 0.79 13.06
CA HIS A 283 -7.15 0.79 11.64
C HIS A 283 -7.71 2.15 11.18
N LEU A 284 -8.26 2.98 12.09
CA LEU A 284 -8.63 4.36 11.73
C LEU A 284 -7.37 5.16 11.42
N ILE A 285 -6.33 5.02 12.24
CA ILE A 285 -5.08 5.75 12.03
C ILE A 285 -4.44 5.30 10.72
N GLU A 286 -4.06 4.05 10.63
CA GLU A 286 -3.22 3.54 9.55
C GLU A 286 -4.01 3.16 8.29
N GLY A 287 -5.13 2.48 8.48
CA GLY A 287 -5.97 2.05 7.36
C GLY A 287 -6.56 3.23 6.61
N SER A 288 -7.04 4.27 7.33
CA SER A 288 -7.56 5.45 6.65
C SER A 288 -6.46 6.30 6.04
N ALA A 289 -5.24 6.32 6.62
CA ALA A 289 -4.09 6.97 6.01
C ALA A 289 -3.72 6.32 4.67
N ASN A 290 -3.77 4.99 4.59
CA ASN A 290 -3.62 4.28 3.31
C ASN A 290 -4.70 4.70 2.31
N THR A 291 -5.98 4.57 2.68
CA THR A 291 -7.09 4.87 1.77
C THR A 291 -7.05 6.30 1.24
N VAL A 292 -6.91 7.25 2.16
CA VAL A 292 -6.94 8.68 1.83
C VAL A 292 -5.67 9.11 1.13
N GLY A 293 -4.51 8.69 1.65
CA GLY A 293 -3.21 9.00 1.06
C GLY A 293 -3.09 8.46 -0.35
N MET A 294 -3.41 7.18 -0.55
CA MET A 294 -3.39 6.58 -1.89
C MET A 294 -4.44 7.18 -2.81
N GLY A 295 -5.67 7.44 -2.31
CA GLY A 295 -6.70 8.10 -3.08
C GLY A 295 -6.29 9.48 -3.56
N MET A 296 -5.52 10.23 -2.77
CA MET A 296 -4.94 11.52 -3.16
C MET A 296 -3.69 11.39 -4.03
N GLY A 297 -2.84 10.39 -3.77
CA GLY A 297 -1.58 10.19 -4.48
C GLY A 297 -1.75 9.55 -5.85
N PHE A 298 -2.71 8.66 -6.02
CA PHE A 298 -2.97 7.94 -7.27
C PHE A 298 -4.21 8.50 -7.97
N LYS A 299 -4.00 9.36 -8.97
CA LYS A 299 -5.10 9.98 -9.74
C LYS A 299 -5.91 8.97 -10.55
N GLN A 300 -5.30 7.88 -10.98
CA GLN A 300 -5.94 6.84 -11.77
C GLN A 300 -6.50 5.76 -10.85
N LEU A 301 -7.78 5.43 -11.04
CA LEU A 301 -8.48 4.43 -10.24
C LEU A 301 -7.78 3.06 -10.25
N GLY A 302 -7.25 2.64 -11.39
CA GLY A 302 -6.59 1.35 -11.49
C GLY A 302 -5.30 1.27 -10.69
N TRP A 303 -4.46 2.31 -10.71
CA TRP A 303 -3.26 2.36 -9.88
C TRP A 303 -3.59 2.36 -8.38
N TYR A 304 -4.61 3.12 -7.99
CA TYR A 304 -5.15 3.09 -6.63
C TYR A 304 -5.60 1.69 -6.24
N ALA A 305 -6.37 1.04 -7.09
CA ALA A 305 -6.90 -0.30 -6.83
C ALA A 305 -5.78 -1.35 -6.70
N ASP A 306 -4.81 -1.31 -7.61
CA ASP A 306 -3.68 -2.25 -7.60
C ASP A 306 -2.84 -2.12 -6.33
N GLU A 307 -2.63 -0.89 -5.86
CA GLU A 307 -1.86 -0.64 -4.66
C GLU A 307 -2.59 -1.11 -3.40
N MET A 308 -3.88 -0.81 -3.30
CA MET A 308 -4.74 -1.30 -2.23
C MET A 308 -4.75 -2.84 -2.17
N ASP A 309 -4.89 -3.49 -3.31
CA ASP A 309 -4.90 -4.95 -3.41
C ASP A 309 -3.54 -5.56 -3.07
N LEU A 310 -2.47 -4.96 -3.53
CA LEU A 310 -1.10 -5.43 -3.29
C LEU A 310 -0.76 -5.46 -1.79
N LEU A 311 -1.13 -4.42 -1.05
CA LEU A 311 -0.86 -4.35 0.39
C LEU A 311 -1.56 -5.46 1.17
N LEU A 312 -2.84 -5.72 0.89
CA LEU A 312 -3.57 -6.78 1.58
C LEU A 312 -3.04 -8.16 1.18
N ARG A 313 -2.81 -8.41 -0.11
CA ARG A 313 -2.24 -9.67 -0.59
C ARG A 313 -0.90 -9.96 0.10
N ARG A 314 0.00 -8.98 0.14
CA ARG A 314 1.29 -9.10 0.81
C ARG A 314 1.16 -9.44 2.30
N SER A 315 0.22 -8.82 3.01
CA SER A 315 0.00 -9.12 4.42
C SER A 315 -0.54 -10.54 4.64
N ILE A 316 -1.41 -11.03 3.76
CA ILE A 316 -1.91 -12.39 3.80
C ILE A 316 -0.79 -13.41 3.52
N GLU A 317 0.00 -13.17 2.48
CA GLU A 317 1.13 -14.04 2.10
C GLU A 317 2.21 -14.08 3.20
N ASN A 318 2.60 -12.93 3.73
CA ASN A 318 3.55 -12.84 4.84
C ASN A 318 3.01 -13.52 6.11
N GLY A 319 1.72 -13.40 6.38
CA GLY A 319 1.09 -14.05 7.52
C GLY A 319 1.11 -15.57 7.42
N ARG A 320 0.88 -16.10 6.23
CA ARG A 320 0.91 -17.56 5.96
C ARG A 320 2.32 -18.14 5.91
N GLY A 321 3.33 -17.33 5.57
CA GLY A 321 4.71 -17.79 5.42
C GLY A 321 5.40 -18.08 6.76
N GLU A 322 5.97 -17.08 7.37
CA GLU A 322 6.84 -17.25 8.52
C GLU A 322 6.46 -16.44 9.77
N ASN A 323 5.60 -15.44 9.60
CA ASN A 323 5.44 -14.41 10.64
C ASN A 323 4.37 -14.73 11.67
N TYR A 324 3.37 -15.55 11.33
CA TYR A 324 2.26 -15.88 12.24
C TYR A 324 1.97 -17.37 12.19
N SER A 325 2.49 -18.12 13.16
CA SER A 325 2.10 -19.53 13.34
C SER A 325 0.58 -19.62 13.48
N ASN A 326 -0.07 -20.41 12.64
CA ASN A 326 -1.53 -20.60 12.60
C ASN A 326 -2.33 -19.42 12.02
N PHE A 327 -1.78 -18.66 11.05
CA PHE A 327 -2.48 -17.54 10.42
C PHE A 327 -3.91 -17.88 9.97
N ASP A 328 -4.12 -18.99 9.25
CA ASP A 328 -5.44 -19.41 8.77
C ASP A 328 -6.40 -19.85 9.91
N GLN A 329 -5.89 -20.18 11.10
CA GLN A 329 -6.69 -20.42 12.29
C GLN A 329 -7.07 -19.12 13.00
N LEU A 330 -6.16 -18.15 13.02
CA LEU A 330 -6.38 -16.83 13.58
C LEU A 330 -7.32 -16.00 12.69
N PHE A 331 -7.19 -16.14 11.36
CA PHE A 331 -7.93 -15.36 10.36
C PHE A 331 -8.57 -16.26 9.31
N PRO A 332 -9.56 -17.06 9.68
CA PRO A 332 -10.20 -17.98 8.72
C PRO A 332 -10.95 -17.24 7.61
N MET A 333 -11.37 -15.99 7.82
CA MET A 333 -12.11 -15.11 6.89
C MET A 333 -13.11 -15.85 6.01
N LYS A 334 -13.91 -16.71 6.61
CA LYS A 334 -14.88 -17.57 5.92
C LYS A 334 -16.26 -16.95 5.82
N ASN A 335 -16.58 -16.07 6.75
CA ASN A 335 -17.92 -15.51 6.92
C ASN A 335 -17.88 -14.10 7.52
N LEU A 336 -19.03 -13.46 7.60
CA LEU A 336 -19.18 -12.09 8.12
C LEU A 336 -18.75 -11.94 9.58
N SER A 337 -18.94 -12.97 10.40
CA SER A 337 -18.52 -12.94 11.81
C SER A 337 -17.00 -12.86 11.93
N ASP A 338 -16.28 -13.59 11.05
CA ASP A 338 -14.82 -13.53 11.00
C ASP A 338 -14.34 -12.12 10.60
N ALA A 339 -14.97 -11.49 9.61
CA ALA A 339 -14.65 -10.13 9.19
C ALA A 339 -14.90 -9.12 10.31
N ILE A 340 -16.03 -9.19 10.99
CA ILE A 340 -16.34 -8.33 12.14
C ILE A 340 -15.34 -8.55 13.29
N LYS A 341 -14.97 -9.80 13.56
CA LYS A 341 -13.97 -10.13 14.56
C LYS A 341 -12.63 -9.49 14.20
N LEU A 342 -12.15 -9.63 12.96
CA LEU A 342 -10.90 -9.00 12.53
C LEU A 342 -10.94 -7.47 12.71
N MET A 343 -12.00 -6.79 12.28
CA MET A 343 -12.14 -5.35 12.45
C MET A 343 -11.99 -4.90 13.90
N LYS A 344 -12.59 -5.66 14.84
CA LYS A 344 -12.47 -5.38 16.28
C LYS A 344 -11.06 -5.65 16.81
N GLU A 345 -10.41 -6.69 16.34
CA GLU A 345 -9.08 -7.09 16.78
C GLU A 345 -7.99 -6.09 16.31
N ILE A 346 -8.13 -5.52 15.12
CA ILE A 346 -7.19 -4.51 14.60
C ILE A 346 -7.47 -3.08 15.09
N GLU A 347 -8.39 -2.90 16.04
CA GLU A 347 -8.53 -1.63 16.76
C GLU A 347 -7.33 -1.36 17.67
N THR A 348 -6.60 -2.39 18.07
CA THR A 348 -5.52 -2.29 19.05
C THR A 348 -4.17 -2.74 18.49
N LEU A 349 -3.08 -2.32 19.15
CA LEU A 349 -1.71 -2.75 18.86
C LEU A 349 -1.27 -3.88 19.79
N SER A 350 -2.11 -4.88 20.02
CA SER A 350 -1.78 -5.97 20.94
C SER A 350 -0.73 -6.96 20.41
N GLY A 351 -0.36 -6.87 19.12
CA GLY A 351 0.65 -7.70 18.51
C GLY A 351 1.03 -7.22 17.10
N ARG A 352 2.09 -7.83 16.52
CA ARG A 352 2.61 -7.45 15.21
C ARG A 352 1.58 -7.63 14.09
N TRP A 353 0.79 -8.70 14.11
CA TRP A 353 -0.20 -8.95 13.09
C TRP A 353 -1.36 -7.93 13.13
N GLN A 354 -1.77 -7.48 14.35
CA GLN A 354 -2.77 -6.42 14.46
C GLN A 354 -2.24 -5.14 13.82
N GLN A 355 -0.96 -4.86 14.02
CA GLN A 355 -0.31 -3.74 13.37
C GLN A 355 -0.38 -3.88 11.85
N ASP A 356 0.13 -4.97 11.28
CA ASP A 356 0.22 -5.16 9.82
C ASP A 356 -1.18 -5.13 9.16
N LEU A 357 -2.16 -5.81 9.76
CA LEU A 357 -3.52 -5.85 9.23
C LEU A 357 -4.32 -4.57 9.51
N SER A 358 -3.94 -3.75 10.49
CA SER A 358 -4.55 -2.43 10.68
C SER A 358 -4.27 -1.49 9.50
N TYR A 359 -3.14 -1.65 8.82
CA TYR A 359 -2.83 -0.99 7.56
C TYR A 359 -3.61 -1.62 6.41
N SER A 360 -3.34 -2.88 6.11
CA SER A 360 -3.72 -3.54 4.87
C SER A 360 -5.18 -4.00 4.81
N ALA A 361 -5.75 -4.55 5.89
CA ALA A 361 -7.18 -4.82 5.99
C ALA A 361 -7.96 -3.57 6.40
N GLY A 362 -7.37 -2.76 7.28
CA GLY A 362 -7.95 -1.50 7.73
C GLY A 362 -8.29 -0.55 6.59
N GLN A 363 -7.48 -0.48 5.55
CA GLN A 363 -7.76 0.38 4.39
C GLN A 363 -9.08 0.05 3.71
N PHE A 364 -9.50 -1.22 3.63
CA PHE A 364 -10.80 -1.60 3.04
C PHE A 364 -11.99 -1.18 3.91
N ILE A 365 -11.81 -1.10 5.22
CA ILE A 365 -12.83 -0.55 6.13
C ILE A 365 -13.07 0.92 5.81
N TRP A 366 -12.01 1.68 5.58
CA TRP A 366 -12.11 3.12 5.30
C TRP A 366 -12.44 3.40 3.84
N GLU A 367 -12.06 2.55 2.92
CA GLU A 367 -12.55 2.57 1.54
C GLU A 367 -14.07 2.41 1.52
N PHE A 368 -14.61 1.45 2.28
CA PHE A 368 -16.05 1.29 2.45
C PHE A 368 -16.71 2.52 3.08
N TYR A 369 -16.12 3.06 4.16
CA TYR A 369 -16.67 4.25 4.82
C TYR A 369 -16.77 5.43 3.85
N ILE A 370 -15.67 5.75 3.17
CA ILE A 370 -15.62 6.89 2.25
C ILE A 370 -16.49 6.63 1.02
N GLY A 371 -16.49 5.42 0.48
CA GLY A 371 -17.32 5.06 -0.68
C GLY A 371 -18.82 5.14 -0.40
N LYS A 372 -19.23 4.79 0.81
CA LYS A 372 -20.64 4.81 1.21
C LYS A 372 -21.12 6.15 1.73
N TYR A 373 -20.32 6.83 2.55
CA TYR A 373 -20.75 8.03 3.27
C TYR A 373 -20.10 9.31 2.75
N GLY A 374 -19.07 9.23 1.96
CA GLY A 374 -18.36 10.37 1.38
C GLY A 374 -17.14 10.82 2.20
N PHE A 375 -16.21 11.49 1.52
CA PHE A 375 -15.01 12.02 2.12
C PHE A 375 -15.30 13.15 3.13
N ASP A 376 -16.32 13.95 2.89
CA ASP A 376 -16.73 15.00 3.84
C ASP A 376 -17.09 14.40 5.22
N LYS A 377 -17.77 13.25 5.22
CA LYS A 377 -18.09 12.53 6.47
C LYS A 377 -16.86 12.00 7.18
N TYR A 378 -15.82 11.62 6.44
CA TYR A 378 -14.53 11.27 7.03
C TYR A 378 -13.89 12.49 7.71
N ILE A 379 -13.90 13.66 7.10
CA ILE A 379 -13.39 14.90 7.72
C ILE A 379 -14.23 15.32 8.94
N GLU A 380 -15.56 15.16 8.89
CA GLU A 380 -16.43 15.36 10.06
C GLU A 380 -16.08 14.41 11.20
N LEU A 381 -15.81 13.13 10.88
CA LEU A 381 -15.38 12.14 11.87
C LEU A 381 -14.08 12.57 12.54
N LEU A 382 -13.04 12.87 11.78
CA LEU A 382 -11.76 13.35 12.34
C LEU A 382 -11.96 14.56 13.26
N THR A 383 -12.76 15.54 12.82
CA THR A 383 -13.07 16.73 13.61
C THR A 383 -13.80 16.37 14.91
N SER A 384 -14.71 15.40 14.85
CA SER A 384 -15.46 14.96 16.02
C SER A 384 -14.59 14.28 17.08
N LEU A 385 -13.52 13.60 16.63
CA LEU A 385 -12.58 12.89 17.50
C LEU A 385 -11.72 13.81 18.40
N GLN A 386 -11.73 15.10 18.15
CA GLN A 386 -11.14 16.07 19.10
C GLN A 386 -11.78 15.96 20.50
N LYS A 387 -13.05 15.53 20.58
CA LYS A 387 -13.86 15.54 21.81
C LYS A 387 -14.56 14.22 22.10
N ASN A 388 -14.64 13.31 21.14
CA ASN A 388 -15.44 12.09 21.23
C ASN A 388 -14.54 10.86 21.12
N SER A 389 -14.97 9.74 21.67
CA SER A 389 -14.41 8.43 21.36
C SER A 389 -14.65 8.05 19.89
N PHE A 390 -13.94 7.05 19.40
CA PHE A 390 -14.18 6.54 18.04
C PHE A 390 -15.64 6.07 17.86
N ALA A 391 -16.19 5.33 18.82
CA ALA A 391 -17.58 4.86 18.76
C ALA A 391 -18.60 6.01 18.73
N ASP A 392 -18.39 7.03 19.56
CA ASP A 392 -19.26 8.21 19.60
C ASP A 392 -19.09 9.07 18.33
N GLY A 393 -17.86 9.16 17.81
CA GLY A 393 -17.57 9.84 16.56
C GLY A 393 -18.32 9.22 15.39
N ILE A 394 -18.28 7.90 15.21
CA ILE A 394 -19.06 7.17 14.21
C ILE A 394 -20.55 7.47 14.35
N LYS A 395 -21.10 7.31 15.57
CA LYS A 395 -22.53 7.56 15.83
C LYS A 395 -22.95 9.00 15.50
N LYS A 396 -22.11 9.97 15.87
CA LYS A 396 -22.36 11.37 15.63
C LYS A 396 -22.32 11.73 14.12
N THR A 397 -21.42 11.12 13.39
CA THR A 397 -21.13 11.50 12.00
C THR A 397 -22.06 10.83 11.00
N ILE A 398 -22.34 9.53 11.18
CA ILE A 398 -23.14 8.73 10.25
C ILE A 398 -24.44 8.17 10.87
N GLY A 399 -24.73 8.47 12.13
CA GLY A 399 -26.02 8.16 12.76
C GLY A 399 -26.19 6.72 13.24
N ILE A 400 -25.23 5.83 13.03
CA ILE A 400 -25.29 4.42 13.43
C ILE A 400 -24.20 4.10 14.46
N SER A 401 -24.38 3.03 15.23
CA SER A 401 -23.36 2.58 16.16
C SER A 401 -22.12 2.03 15.45
N LYS A 402 -20.96 2.00 16.13
CA LYS A 402 -19.74 1.37 15.62
C LYS A 402 -19.97 -0.10 15.21
N ASP A 403 -20.73 -0.84 16.03
CA ASP A 403 -21.02 -2.25 15.71
C ASP A 403 -21.90 -2.38 14.43
N GLN A 404 -22.87 -1.49 14.25
CA GLN A 404 -23.64 -1.45 13.00
C GLN A 404 -22.77 -1.09 11.80
N PHE A 405 -21.85 -0.12 11.95
CA PHE A 405 -20.87 0.21 10.91
C PHE A 405 -20.02 -1.01 10.54
N TYR A 406 -19.54 -1.78 11.51
CA TYR A 406 -18.77 -3.00 11.23
C TYR A 406 -19.61 -4.08 10.53
N GLN A 407 -20.88 -4.23 10.90
CA GLN A 407 -21.80 -5.13 10.20
C GLN A 407 -21.98 -4.72 8.73
N GLU A 408 -22.07 -3.43 8.45
CA GLU A 408 -22.21 -2.93 7.07
C GLU A 408 -20.92 -3.04 6.25
N ALA A 409 -19.75 -2.86 6.86
CA ALA A 409 -18.44 -2.96 6.20
C ALA A 409 -17.96 -4.41 6.00
N ALA A 410 -18.44 -5.34 6.82
CA ALA A 410 -17.97 -6.74 6.81
C ALA A 410 -18.11 -7.45 5.46
N PRO A 411 -19.22 -7.31 4.70
CA PRO A 411 -19.34 -7.92 3.37
C PRO A 411 -18.25 -7.45 2.41
N TYR A 412 -17.93 -6.16 2.43
CA TYR A 412 -16.91 -5.57 1.57
C TYR A 412 -15.51 -6.09 1.91
N LEU A 413 -15.15 -6.08 3.19
CA LEU A 413 -13.87 -6.63 3.65
C LEU A 413 -13.74 -8.12 3.34
N LEU A 414 -14.78 -8.92 3.60
CA LEU A 414 -14.78 -10.35 3.35
C LEU A 414 -14.57 -10.68 1.85
N SER A 415 -15.31 -9.99 0.98
CA SER A 415 -15.20 -10.16 -0.48
C SER A 415 -13.78 -9.88 -0.98
N ASN A 416 -13.19 -8.75 -0.56
CA ASN A 416 -11.83 -8.39 -0.96
C ASN A 416 -10.79 -9.37 -0.38
N TRP A 417 -10.95 -9.79 0.86
CA TRP A 417 -10.07 -10.78 1.47
C TRP A 417 -10.09 -12.11 0.70
N GLN A 418 -11.28 -12.63 0.40
CA GLN A 418 -11.44 -13.89 -0.33
C GLN A 418 -10.85 -13.80 -1.74
N ARG A 419 -11.11 -12.72 -2.46
CA ARG A 419 -10.55 -12.45 -3.79
C ARG A 419 -9.02 -12.39 -3.80
N LEU A 420 -8.41 -11.86 -2.76
CA LEU A 420 -6.95 -11.68 -2.67
C LEU A 420 -6.23 -12.85 -1.98
N SER A 421 -6.97 -13.78 -1.38
CA SER A 421 -6.43 -14.98 -0.73
C SER A 421 -6.34 -16.19 -1.66
N SER A 422 -7.05 -16.14 -2.80
CA SER A 422 -7.04 -17.15 -3.87
C SER A 422 -5.82 -16.94 -4.77
#